data_2ea58628ab1d92d09be79bc086495bb9
#
_entry.id   2ea58628ab1d92d09be79bc086495bb9
#
_cell.length_a   1.000
_cell.length_b   1.000
_cell.length_c   1.000
_cell.angle_alpha   90.00
_cell.angle_beta   90.00
_cell.angle_gamma   90.00
#
_symmetry.space_group_name_H-M   'P 1'
#
loop_
_entity.id
_entity.type
_entity.pdbx_description
1 polymer ?
#
loop_
_entity_poly.entity_id
_entity_poly.type
_entity_poly.pdbx_seq_one_letter_code
_entity_poly.pdbx_strand_id
1 'polypeptide(L)'
;GEPAPDMETVLTILTELRNKKDELKSYDRSVMWNAWAYVYFSDAKYAQAIDAYTNLINEPEVTIGLRVGALLSLAQLNLVQENYEKGIELILQWMSEVEKVTAQSYSLLGQAYFQTGDFKKAMSSMETAVSMAEEEGYKPRENWYVILAACISELKDQIGEKESLLRQVDIYEILVNLYPKKLYFIQLGGAYGQLNRERDYMITLKAAYQKDFLDKESEYLALTQLLLLNKNPYWAAEVLVDGQKKMVTIVDEKTKEEKIVPVVKDTEKNLKLLADSWRMAQEIDKAIPVLEKAAKISKDGQSYVLLGNLYLSEDKVTEAVDSIKKGLDKGKVKNLSQVYLTLGQAYFELQEFDEARKNFRIAARDKTKK
;
A
#
# COMPACT_ATOMS: atom_id res chain seq x y z
N GLY A 1 45.77 -6.82 29.29
CA GLY A 1 44.58 -7.16 30.03
C GLY A 1 44.41 -8.66 30.04
N GLU A 2 44.01 -9.21 31.17
CA GLU A 2 43.70 -10.64 31.28
C GLU A 2 42.60 -10.98 30.28
N PRO A 3 42.66 -12.16 29.61
CA PRO A 3 41.58 -12.58 28.71
C PRO A 3 40.28 -12.70 29.51
N ALA A 4 39.15 -12.31 28.90
CA ALA A 4 37.84 -12.46 29.53
C ALA A 4 37.67 -13.94 29.96
N PRO A 5 37.14 -14.22 31.17
CA PRO A 5 36.93 -15.58 31.63
C PRO A 5 36.00 -16.31 30.67
N ASP A 6 36.25 -17.59 30.42
CA ASP A 6 35.36 -18.41 29.60
C ASP A 6 34.00 -18.59 30.28
N MET A 7 32.98 -18.89 29.50
CA MET A 7 31.60 -19.01 30.00
C MET A 7 31.46 -20.12 31.05
N GLU A 8 32.25 -21.19 30.98
CA GLU A 8 32.25 -22.31 31.95
C GLU A 8 32.76 -21.86 33.33
N THR A 9 33.83 -21.07 33.34
CA THR A 9 34.35 -20.46 34.57
C THR A 9 33.33 -19.48 35.19
N VAL A 10 32.68 -18.68 34.37
CA VAL A 10 31.63 -17.74 34.83
C VAL A 10 30.45 -18.51 35.45
N LEU A 11 29.97 -19.55 34.81
CA LEU A 11 28.89 -20.42 35.33
C LEU A 11 29.25 -21.11 36.63
N THR A 12 30.50 -21.56 36.78
CA THR A 12 31.01 -22.21 38.00
C THR A 12 30.96 -21.22 39.17
N ILE A 13 31.53 -20.03 38.99
CA ILE A 13 31.54 -18.97 40.01
C ILE A 13 30.09 -18.54 40.37
N LEU A 14 29.25 -18.32 39.39
CA LEU A 14 27.86 -17.93 39.64
C LEU A 14 27.08 -19.00 40.39
N THR A 15 27.34 -20.26 40.09
CA THR A 15 26.73 -21.41 40.80
C THR A 15 27.16 -21.45 42.26
N GLU A 16 28.45 -21.26 42.54
CA GLU A 16 28.96 -21.16 43.91
C GLU A 16 28.33 -19.99 44.68
N LEU A 17 28.26 -18.82 44.08
CA LEU A 17 27.62 -17.63 44.67
C LEU A 17 26.14 -17.91 44.98
N ARG A 18 25.42 -18.52 44.05
CA ARG A 18 24.01 -18.88 44.24
C ARG A 18 23.80 -19.87 45.40
N ASN A 19 24.69 -20.85 45.55
CA ASN A 19 24.61 -21.79 46.65
C ASN A 19 24.87 -21.16 48.00
N LYS A 20 25.60 -20.03 48.03
CA LYS A 20 25.92 -19.24 49.25
C LYS A 20 25.10 -17.95 49.33
N LYS A 21 24.01 -17.82 48.61
CA LYS A 21 23.22 -16.58 48.50
C LYS A 21 22.81 -15.99 49.85
N ASP A 22 22.52 -16.85 50.83
CA ASP A 22 22.05 -16.42 52.14
C ASP A 22 23.19 -15.81 53.00
N GLU A 23 24.46 -16.04 52.63
CA GLU A 23 25.65 -15.44 53.27
C GLU A 23 26.01 -14.09 52.60
N LEU A 24 25.49 -13.81 51.41
CA LEU A 24 25.78 -12.57 50.66
C LEU A 24 24.96 -11.39 51.21
N LYS A 25 25.55 -10.20 51.13
CA LYS A 25 24.82 -8.97 51.38
C LYS A 25 23.81 -8.71 50.22
N SER A 26 22.76 -7.94 50.50
CA SER A 26 21.72 -7.65 49.50
C SER A 26 22.28 -7.06 48.21
N TYR A 27 23.25 -6.16 48.30
CA TYR A 27 23.91 -5.62 47.10
C TYR A 27 24.62 -6.70 46.29
N ASP A 28 25.40 -7.60 46.96
CA ASP A 28 26.13 -8.67 46.29
C ASP A 28 25.18 -9.67 45.62
N ARG A 29 24.04 -9.97 46.27
CA ARG A 29 22.95 -10.78 45.67
C ARG A 29 22.38 -10.12 44.45
N SER A 30 22.17 -8.80 44.48
CA SER A 30 21.63 -8.08 43.32
C SER A 30 22.58 -8.14 42.10
N VAL A 31 23.89 -8.03 42.33
CA VAL A 31 24.91 -8.19 41.27
C VAL A 31 24.94 -9.64 40.75
N MET A 32 24.87 -10.60 41.62
CA MET A 32 24.79 -12.05 41.24
C MET A 32 23.55 -12.32 40.41
N TRP A 33 22.36 -11.83 40.80
CA TRP A 33 21.14 -11.99 40.03
C TRP A 33 21.20 -11.34 38.66
N ASN A 34 21.83 -10.15 38.57
CA ASN A 34 22.04 -9.49 37.27
C ASN A 34 22.89 -10.33 36.33
N ALA A 35 23.97 -10.92 36.84
CA ALA A 35 24.85 -11.80 36.06
C ALA A 35 24.11 -13.07 35.60
N TRP A 36 23.32 -13.72 36.49
CA TRP A 36 22.47 -14.84 36.11
C TRP A 36 21.43 -14.47 35.06
N ALA A 37 20.77 -13.35 35.20
CA ALA A 37 19.79 -12.87 34.21
C ALA A 37 20.44 -12.73 32.84
N TYR A 38 21.63 -12.15 32.76
CA TYR A 38 22.38 -12.03 31.52
C TYR A 38 22.73 -13.38 30.90
N VAL A 39 23.23 -14.34 31.71
CA VAL A 39 23.56 -15.68 31.25
C VAL A 39 22.33 -16.41 30.72
N TYR A 40 21.21 -16.37 31.46
CA TYR A 40 19.99 -17.02 31.04
C TYR A 40 19.41 -16.36 29.75
N PHE A 41 19.51 -15.03 29.65
CA PHE A 41 19.09 -14.32 28.44
C PHE A 41 19.93 -14.75 27.23
N SER A 42 21.25 -14.83 27.39
CA SER A 42 22.16 -15.23 26.30
C SER A 42 21.92 -16.67 25.83
N ASP A 43 21.48 -17.55 26.74
CA ASP A 43 21.08 -18.93 26.43
C ASP A 43 19.62 -19.07 25.96
N ALA A 44 18.91 -17.97 25.71
CA ALA A 44 17.48 -17.95 25.38
C ALA A 44 16.58 -18.62 26.42
N LYS A 45 17.05 -18.76 27.67
CA LYS A 45 16.32 -19.30 28.83
C LYS A 45 15.49 -18.17 29.47
N TYR A 46 14.53 -17.64 28.73
CA TYR A 46 13.81 -16.40 29.10
C TYR A 46 13.07 -16.49 30.44
N ALA A 47 12.46 -17.65 30.75
CA ALA A 47 11.80 -17.83 32.03
C ALA A 47 12.77 -17.69 33.23
N GLN A 48 13.96 -18.31 33.14
CA GLN A 48 14.98 -18.15 34.19
C GLN A 48 15.56 -16.73 34.26
N ALA A 49 15.66 -16.04 33.10
CA ALA A 49 16.08 -14.66 33.08
C ALA A 49 15.05 -13.73 33.77
N ILE A 50 13.76 -13.97 33.55
CA ILE A 50 12.66 -13.29 34.24
C ILE A 50 12.75 -13.52 35.75
N ASP A 51 12.92 -14.73 36.20
CA ASP A 51 13.08 -15.06 37.63
C ASP A 51 14.28 -14.34 38.24
N ALA A 52 15.43 -14.36 37.58
CA ALA A 52 16.64 -13.70 38.04
C ALA A 52 16.47 -12.19 38.16
N TYR A 53 15.91 -11.51 37.13
CA TYR A 53 15.60 -10.07 37.19
C TYR A 53 14.56 -9.76 38.27
N THR A 54 13.56 -10.63 38.48
CA THR A 54 12.55 -10.47 39.52
C THR A 54 13.20 -10.52 40.91
N ASN A 55 14.11 -11.47 41.14
CA ASN A 55 14.87 -11.51 42.39
C ASN A 55 15.72 -10.27 42.59
N LEU A 56 16.38 -9.77 41.50
CA LEU A 56 17.21 -8.59 41.57
C LEU A 56 16.40 -7.34 42.01
N ILE A 57 15.27 -7.06 41.36
CA ILE A 57 14.46 -5.87 41.68
C ILE A 57 13.86 -5.88 43.08
N ASN A 58 13.74 -7.07 43.69
CA ASN A 58 13.20 -7.27 45.04
C ASN A 58 14.26 -7.23 46.13
N GLU A 59 15.58 -7.12 45.79
CA GLU A 59 16.63 -6.98 46.80
C GLU A 59 16.52 -5.61 47.51
N PRO A 60 16.50 -5.60 48.87
CA PRO A 60 16.25 -4.34 49.61
C PRO A 60 17.28 -3.23 49.39
N GLU A 61 18.53 -3.60 49.17
CA GLU A 61 19.65 -2.65 48.97
C GLU A 61 20.15 -2.60 47.53
N VAL A 62 19.28 -2.94 46.56
CA VAL A 62 19.61 -2.78 45.13
C VAL A 62 19.84 -1.32 44.79
N THR A 63 20.89 -1.02 44.06
CA THR A 63 21.12 0.36 43.59
C THR A 63 20.08 0.77 42.56
N ILE A 64 19.75 2.07 42.52
CA ILE A 64 18.78 2.63 41.56
C ILE A 64 19.17 2.24 40.12
N GLY A 65 20.47 2.35 39.77
CA GLY A 65 20.93 2.00 38.42
C GLY A 65 20.69 0.54 38.02
N LEU A 66 21.01 -0.41 38.92
CA LEU A 66 20.72 -1.83 38.67
C LEU A 66 19.24 -2.12 38.60
N ARG A 67 18.45 -1.56 39.52
CA ARG A 67 17.00 -1.74 39.59
C ARG A 67 16.32 -1.23 38.32
N VAL A 68 16.61 -0.02 37.90
CA VAL A 68 16.06 0.59 36.70
C VAL A 68 16.43 -0.19 35.44
N GLY A 69 17.72 -0.61 35.32
CA GLY A 69 18.15 -1.45 34.20
C GLY A 69 17.43 -2.81 34.17
N ALA A 70 17.28 -3.44 35.34
CA ALA A 70 16.58 -4.72 35.44
C ALA A 70 15.07 -4.60 35.16
N LEU A 71 14.42 -3.55 35.62
CA LEU A 71 12.99 -3.30 35.32
C LEU A 71 12.73 -3.21 33.83
N LEU A 72 13.57 -2.46 33.08
CA LEU A 72 13.41 -2.35 31.63
C LEU A 72 13.64 -3.71 30.95
N SER A 73 14.70 -4.42 31.34
CA SER A 73 14.99 -5.75 30.78
C SER A 73 13.87 -6.77 31.09
N LEU A 74 13.36 -6.74 32.31
CA LEU A 74 12.25 -7.59 32.73
C LEU A 74 10.96 -7.25 31.96
N ALA A 75 10.68 -5.98 31.75
CA ALA A 75 9.55 -5.54 30.92
C ALA A 75 9.67 -6.07 29.49
N GLN A 76 10.82 -5.86 28.86
CA GLN A 76 11.07 -6.33 27.50
C GLN A 76 10.96 -7.86 27.36
N LEU A 77 11.49 -8.61 28.32
CA LEU A 77 11.38 -10.06 28.37
C LEU A 77 9.92 -10.53 28.48
N ASN A 78 9.13 -9.88 29.33
CA ASN A 78 7.70 -10.19 29.43
C ASN A 78 6.98 -9.91 28.12
N LEU A 79 7.29 -8.80 27.40
CA LEU A 79 6.72 -8.53 26.09
C LEU A 79 7.09 -9.58 25.04
N VAL A 80 8.36 -10.04 25.03
CA VAL A 80 8.84 -11.10 24.12
C VAL A 80 8.14 -12.43 24.40
N GLN A 81 7.79 -12.68 25.68
CA GLN A 81 7.03 -13.88 26.10
C GLN A 81 5.51 -13.68 26.01
N GLU A 82 5.05 -12.61 25.35
CA GLU A 82 3.64 -12.26 25.15
C GLU A 82 2.86 -12.03 26.46
N ASN A 83 3.56 -11.81 27.58
CA ASN A 83 2.98 -11.41 28.86
C ASN A 83 2.77 -9.89 28.88
N TYR A 84 1.92 -9.39 27.99
CA TYR A 84 1.80 -7.95 27.69
C TYR A 84 1.35 -7.12 28.90
N GLU A 85 0.38 -7.59 29.68
CA GLU A 85 -0.12 -6.88 30.88
C GLU A 85 0.99 -6.68 31.91
N LYS A 86 1.81 -7.72 32.15
CA LYS A 86 2.96 -7.63 33.06
C LYS A 86 4.05 -6.74 32.47
N GLY A 87 4.27 -6.82 31.18
CA GLY A 87 5.19 -5.93 30.48
C GLY A 87 4.80 -4.45 30.63
N ILE A 88 3.53 -4.14 30.44
CA ILE A 88 2.97 -2.77 30.63
C ILE A 88 3.16 -2.29 32.08
N GLU A 89 2.81 -3.11 33.07
CA GLU A 89 3.00 -2.78 34.50
C GLU A 89 4.46 -2.42 34.77
N LEU A 90 5.39 -3.24 34.31
CA LEU A 90 6.83 -3.03 34.52
C LEU A 90 7.38 -1.80 33.77
N ILE A 91 6.88 -1.50 32.55
CA ILE A 91 7.23 -0.28 31.85
C ILE A 91 6.78 0.96 32.62
N LEU A 92 5.54 0.96 33.12
CA LEU A 92 4.98 2.07 33.89
C LEU A 92 5.76 2.26 35.20
N GLN A 93 6.10 1.17 35.88
CA GLN A 93 6.94 1.20 37.08
C GLN A 93 8.32 1.77 36.72
N TRP A 94 8.95 1.28 35.68
CA TRP A 94 10.25 1.80 35.20
C TRP A 94 10.17 3.30 34.90
N MET A 95 9.14 3.75 34.18
CA MET A 95 8.94 5.19 33.84
C MET A 95 8.78 6.06 35.08
N SER A 96 8.27 5.53 36.21
CA SER A 96 8.15 6.26 37.47
C SER A 96 9.44 6.36 38.26
N GLU A 97 10.44 5.49 37.98
CA GLU A 97 11.71 5.39 38.70
C GLU A 97 12.90 6.04 37.94
N VAL A 98 12.75 6.30 36.61
CA VAL A 98 13.80 6.93 35.81
C VAL A 98 13.81 8.44 35.94
N GLU A 99 14.98 9.05 35.82
CA GLU A 99 15.14 10.50 35.84
C GLU A 99 14.51 11.15 34.59
N LYS A 100 14.64 10.51 33.41
CA LYS A 100 14.10 11.01 32.14
C LYS A 100 13.47 9.87 31.35
N VAL A 101 12.16 9.99 31.07
CA VAL A 101 11.46 9.14 30.14
C VAL A 101 11.76 9.58 28.70
N THR A 102 11.92 8.65 27.78
CA THR A 102 12.30 8.93 26.39
C THR A 102 11.15 8.61 25.42
N ALA A 103 11.20 9.18 24.22
CA ALA A 103 10.29 8.84 23.13
C ALA A 103 10.23 7.32 22.87
N GLN A 104 11.37 6.63 22.95
CA GLN A 104 11.45 5.18 22.79
C GLN A 104 10.66 4.42 23.87
N SER A 105 10.63 4.91 25.10
CA SER A 105 9.87 4.30 26.20
C SER A 105 8.36 4.37 25.95
N TYR A 106 7.87 5.52 25.52
CA TYR A 106 6.48 5.69 25.11
C TYR A 106 6.13 4.81 23.90
N SER A 107 7.04 4.66 22.93
CA SER A 107 6.79 3.78 21.81
C SER A 107 6.70 2.31 22.23
N LEU A 108 7.52 1.87 23.19
CA LEU A 108 7.46 0.53 23.74
C LEU A 108 6.13 0.28 24.46
N LEU A 109 5.71 1.25 25.27
CA LEU A 109 4.41 1.23 25.96
C LEU A 109 3.25 1.18 24.97
N GLY A 110 3.28 2.01 23.91
CA GLY A 110 2.27 2.04 22.86
C GLY A 110 2.20 0.72 22.09
N GLN A 111 3.33 0.09 21.78
CA GLN A 111 3.37 -1.26 21.17
C GLN A 111 2.71 -2.29 22.08
N ALA A 112 3.01 -2.28 23.38
CA ALA A 112 2.42 -3.20 24.34
C ALA A 112 0.91 -3.02 24.45
N TYR A 113 0.40 -1.79 24.56
CA TYR A 113 -1.03 -1.51 24.53
C TYR A 113 -1.71 -1.92 23.23
N PHE A 114 -1.02 -1.79 22.09
CA PHE A 114 -1.56 -2.25 20.81
C PHE A 114 -1.80 -3.76 20.83
N GLN A 115 -0.85 -4.54 21.38
CA GLN A 115 -0.99 -5.99 21.49
C GLN A 115 -2.11 -6.45 22.43
N THR A 116 -2.42 -5.67 23.46
CA THR A 116 -3.57 -5.96 24.37
C THR A 116 -4.91 -5.46 23.82
N GLY A 117 -4.92 -4.78 22.66
CA GLY A 117 -6.14 -4.20 22.09
C GLY A 117 -6.59 -2.89 22.77
N ASP A 118 -5.81 -2.31 23.68
CA ASP A 118 -6.09 -0.97 24.23
C ASP A 118 -5.62 0.11 23.25
N PHE A 119 -6.31 0.20 22.11
CA PHE A 119 -5.94 1.09 21.01
C PHE A 119 -5.94 2.58 21.40
N LYS A 120 -6.75 2.98 22.39
CA LYS A 120 -6.73 4.37 22.89
C LYS A 120 -5.43 4.71 23.57
N LYS A 121 -4.97 3.85 24.50
CA LYS A 121 -3.70 4.07 25.18
C LYS A 121 -2.53 3.85 24.25
N ALA A 122 -2.61 2.90 23.30
CA ALA A 122 -1.63 2.71 22.28
C ALA A 122 -1.43 3.97 21.42
N MET A 123 -2.52 4.55 20.92
CA MET A 123 -2.50 5.79 20.15
C MET A 123 -1.88 6.94 20.94
N SER A 124 -2.38 7.21 22.16
CA SER A 124 -1.86 8.29 23.00
C SER A 124 -0.37 8.13 23.32
N SER A 125 0.09 6.90 23.60
CA SER A 125 1.51 6.63 23.86
C SER A 125 2.38 6.86 22.60
N MET A 126 1.89 6.48 21.42
CA MET A 126 2.59 6.72 20.16
C MET A 126 2.62 8.19 19.77
N GLU A 127 1.52 8.93 19.97
CA GLU A 127 1.48 10.38 19.76
C GLU A 127 2.50 11.09 20.66
N THR A 128 2.59 10.69 21.93
CA THR A 128 3.60 11.21 22.85
C THR A 128 5.01 10.88 22.36
N ALA A 129 5.26 9.66 21.91
CA ALA A 129 6.57 9.26 21.38
C ALA A 129 6.98 10.09 20.16
N VAL A 130 6.03 10.34 19.24
CA VAL A 130 6.25 11.16 18.04
C VAL A 130 6.56 12.62 18.45
N SER A 131 5.70 13.24 19.27
CA SER A 131 5.90 14.63 19.73
C SER A 131 7.25 14.83 20.41
N MET A 132 7.60 13.94 21.34
CA MET A 132 8.90 14.01 22.03
C MET A 132 10.10 13.91 21.08
N ALA A 133 10.02 13.01 20.09
CA ALA A 133 11.09 12.88 19.13
C ALA A 133 11.24 14.14 18.25
N GLU A 134 10.12 14.73 17.82
CA GLU A 134 10.10 15.96 17.03
C GLU A 134 10.62 17.15 17.82
N GLU A 135 10.22 17.30 19.10
CA GLU A 135 10.70 18.34 20.02
C GLU A 135 12.21 18.23 20.27
N GLU A 136 12.74 17.01 20.33
CA GLU A 136 14.18 16.75 20.48
C GLU A 136 14.95 16.83 19.15
N GLY A 137 14.28 17.12 18.02
CA GLY A 137 14.87 17.24 16.69
C GLY A 137 15.22 15.89 16.03
N TYR A 138 14.65 14.80 16.52
CA TYR A 138 14.83 13.48 15.92
C TYR A 138 13.67 13.14 14.96
N LYS A 139 14.00 12.40 13.90
CA LYS A 139 13.01 11.85 13.02
C LYS A 139 12.28 10.68 13.72
N PRO A 140 10.96 10.75 13.98
CA PRO A 140 10.21 9.65 14.57
C PRO A 140 10.30 8.39 13.69
N ARG A 141 10.32 7.21 14.28
CA ARG A 141 10.50 5.96 13.54
C ARG A 141 9.26 5.60 12.74
N GLU A 142 9.46 4.97 11.58
CA GLU A 142 8.40 4.56 10.67
C GLU A 142 7.29 3.75 11.36
N ASN A 143 7.68 2.76 12.17
CA ASN A 143 6.72 1.88 12.85
C ASN A 143 5.81 2.60 13.85
N TRP A 144 6.20 3.77 14.36
CA TRP A 144 5.35 4.56 15.26
C TRP A 144 4.13 5.10 14.52
N TYR A 145 4.34 5.64 13.32
CA TYR A 145 3.26 6.10 12.45
C TYR A 145 2.39 4.94 11.93
N VAL A 146 3.00 3.78 11.66
CA VAL A 146 2.26 2.57 11.25
C VAL A 146 1.31 2.11 12.35
N ILE A 147 1.77 2.09 13.60
CA ILE A 147 0.92 1.72 14.75
C ILE A 147 -0.17 2.79 14.97
N LEU A 148 0.16 4.08 14.84
CA LEU A 148 -0.83 5.16 14.91
C LEU A 148 -1.94 4.97 13.88
N ALA A 149 -1.60 4.73 12.62
CA ALA A 149 -2.59 4.49 11.56
C ALA A 149 -3.47 3.26 11.86
N ALA A 150 -2.86 2.19 12.40
CA ALA A 150 -3.59 0.99 12.80
C ALA A 150 -4.54 1.27 13.97
N CYS A 151 -4.09 1.98 15.02
CA CYS A 151 -4.95 2.37 16.15
C CYS A 151 -6.14 3.22 15.68
N ILE A 152 -5.92 4.20 14.80
CA ILE A 152 -6.97 5.05 14.24
C ILE A 152 -7.99 4.20 13.47
N SER A 153 -7.53 3.20 12.72
CA SER A 153 -8.42 2.28 11.99
C SER A 153 -9.26 1.42 12.94
N GLU A 154 -8.67 0.87 14.01
CA GLU A 154 -9.38 0.06 15.00
C GLU A 154 -10.39 0.89 15.81
N LEU A 155 -10.11 2.17 16.03
CA LEU A 155 -10.99 3.08 16.75
C LEU A 155 -12.09 3.72 15.89
N LYS A 156 -12.21 3.38 14.60
CA LYS A 156 -13.14 4.02 13.64
C LYS A 156 -14.58 4.08 14.13
N ASP A 157 -15.07 3.02 14.78
CA ASP A 157 -16.45 2.96 15.29
C ASP A 157 -16.68 3.90 16.50
N GLN A 158 -15.61 4.31 17.19
CA GLN A 158 -15.66 5.22 18.33
C GLN A 158 -15.49 6.69 17.93
N ILE A 159 -14.61 6.96 16.97
CA ILE A 159 -14.30 8.33 16.51
C ILE A 159 -15.10 8.73 15.26
N GLY A 160 -15.75 7.78 14.60
CA GLY A 160 -16.47 7.96 13.35
C GLY A 160 -15.61 7.70 12.12
N GLU A 161 -16.20 7.07 11.10
CA GLU A 161 -15.49 6.63 9.88
C GLU A 161 -14.79 7.79 9.16
N LYS A 162 -15.47 8.92 8.96
CA LYS A 162 -14.91 10.10 8.30
C LYS A 162 -13.72 10.68 9.06
N GLU A 163 -13.83 10.80 10.37
CA GLU A 163 -12.74 11.31 11.22
C GLU A 163 -11.54 10.36 11.21
N SER A 164 -11.79 9.04 11.26
CA SER A 164 -10.76 8.03 11.14
C SER A 164 -10.00 8.17 9.81
N LEU A 165 -10.72 8.34 8.69
CA LEU A 165 -10.10 8.54 7.38
C LEU A 165 -9.27 9.83 7.30
N LEU A 166 -9.74 10.92 7.86
CA LEU A 166 -8.99 12.19 7.88
C LEU A 166 -7.68 12.05 8.65
N ARG A 167 -7.72 11.47 9.85
CA ARG A 167 -6.51 11.22 10.64
C ARG A 167 -5.55 10.24 9.96
N GLN A 168 -6.08 9.21 9.27
CA GLN A 168 -5.25 8.30 8.48
C GLN A 168 -4.55 9.02 7.33
N VAL A 169 -5.24 9.96 6.66
CA VAL A 169 -4.63 10.81 5.62
C VAL A 169 -3.43 11.55 6.19
N ASP A 170 -3.58 12.24 7.34
CA ASP A 170 -2.48 12.99 7.96
C ASP A 170 -1.26 12.09 8.23
N ILE A 171 -1.49 10.89 8.77
CA ILE A 171 -0.40 9.93 9.04
C ILE A 171 0.23 9.41 7.74
N TYR A 172 -0.57 9.06 6.73
CA TYR A 172 -0.02 8.56 5.47
C TYR A 172 0.67 9.65 4.66
N GLU A 173 0.25 10.91 4.73
CA GLU A 173 0.99 12.04 4.15
C GLU A 173 2.40 12.16 4.77
N ILE A 174 2.52 12.00 6.08
CA ILE A 174 3.82 11.95 6.75
C ILE A 174 4.64 10.74 6.26
N LEU A 175 4.02 9.56 6.21
CA LEU A 175 4.69 8.33 5.78
C LEU A 175 5.19 8.38 4.34
N VAL A 176 4.42 8.91 3.39
CA VAL A 176 4.86 9.03 1.99
C VAL A 176 6.00 10.03 1.82
N ASN A 177 6.07 11.04 2.68
CA ASN A 177 7.14 12.04 2.68
C ASN A 177 8.42 11.53 3.34
N LEU A 178 8.31 10.96 4.54
CA LEU A 178 9.47 10.54 5.32
C LEU A 178 9.98 9.13 4.97
N TYR A 179 9.08 8.24 4.57
CA TYR A 179 9.34 6.81 4.34
C TYR A 179 8.66 6.33 3.05
N PRO A 180 9.02 6.85 1.87
CA PRO A 180 8.31 6.59 0.62
C PRO A 180 8.35 5.11 0.23
N LYS A 181 7.25 4.40 0.50
CA LYS A 181 7.02 3.00 0.13
C LYS A 181 5.69 2.86 -0.60
N LYS A 182 5.61 1.97 -1.58
CA LYS A 182 4.39 1.69 -2.35
C LYS A 182 3.15 1.61 -1.45
N LEU A 183 3.25 0.83 -0.35
CA LEU A 183 2.13 0.60 0.57
C LEU A 183 1.48 1.90 1.02
N TYR A 184 2.27 2.90 1.42
CA TYR A 184 1.73 4.15 1.96
C TYR A 184 1.05 5.02 0.90
N PHE A 185 1.56 5.03 -0.33
CA PHE A 185 0.90 5.70 -1.45
C PHE A 185 -0.45 5.06 -1.78
N ILE A 186 -0.53 3.73 -1.74
CA ILE A 186 -1.80 3.02 -1.99
C ILE A 186 -2.80 3.26 -0.86
N GLN A 187 -2.36 3.24 0.40
CA GLN A 187 -3.23 3.54 1.56
C GLN A 187 -3.72 4.98 1.53
N LEU A 188 -2.84 5.94 1.29
CA LEU A 188 -3.19 7.36 1.16
C LEU A 188 -4.19 7.59 0.02
N GLY A 189 -3.90 7.03 -1.17
CA GLY A 189 -4.82 7.11 -2.30
C GLY A 189 -6.18 6.50 -2.00
N GLY A 190 -6.21 5.34 -1.34
CA GLY A 190 -7.44 4.69 -0.90
C GLY A 190 -8.27 5.54 0.07
N ALA A 191 -7.61 6.18 1.04
CA ALA A 191 -8.27 7.09 1.99
C ALA A 191 -8.84 8.34 1.27
N TYR A 192 -8.09 8.93 0.36
CA TYR A 192 -8.61 10.03 -0.47
C TYR A 192 -9.80 9.61 -1.33
N GLY A 193 -9.75 8.41 -1.92
CA GLY A 193 -10.87 7.86 -2.69
C GLY A 193 -12.14 7.72 -1.85
N GLN A 194 -12.04 7.19 -0.63
CA GLN A 194 -13.17 7.06 0.29
C GLN A 194 -13.72 8.42 0.77
N LEU A 195 -12.87 9.44 0.85
CA LEU A 195 -13.25 10.81 1.16
C LEU A 195 -13.79 11.59 -0.05
N ASN A 196 -13.90 10.97 -1.23
CA ASN A 196 -14.26 11.62 -2.51
C ASN A 196 -13.30 12.78 -2.89
N ARG A 197 -12.03 12.70 -2.47
CA ARG A 197 -10.97 13.64 -2.82
C ARG A 197 -10.23 13.15 -4.07
N GLU A 198 -10.94 13.09 -5.20
CA GLU A 198 -10.47 12.47 -6.46
C GLU A 198 -9.16 13.10 -6.99
N ARG A 199 -9.00 14.42 -6.85
CA ARG A 199 -7.79 15.12 -7.28
C ARG A 199 -6.57 14.69 -6.46
N ASP A 200 -6.72 14.60 -5.14
CA ASP A 200 -5.63 14.19 -4.24
C ASP A 200 -5.28 12.72 -4.45
N TYR A 201 -6.29 11.88 -4.70
CA TYR A 201 -6.10 10.49 -5.10
C TYR A 201 -5.29 10.39 -6.40
N MET A 202 -5.66 11.15 -7.43
CA MET A 202 -4.93 11.20 -8.70
C MET A 202 -3.46 11.62 -8.49
N ILE A 203 -3.23 12.70 -7.73
CA ILE A 203 -1.88 13.22 -7.45
C ILE A 203 -1.04 12.14 -6.74
N THR A 204 -1.62 11.46 -5.75
CA THR A 204 -0.95 10.41 -4.97
C THR A 204 -0.58 9.21 -5.84
N LEU A 205 -1.51 8.70 -6.67
CA LEU A 205 -1.20 7.60 -7.58
C LEU A 205 -0.21 8.02 -8.67
N LYS A 206 -0.27 9.27 -9.16
CA LYS A 206 0.71 9.79 -10.11
C LYS A 206 2.11 9.85 -9.49
N ALA A 207 2.21 10.26 -8.23
CA ALA A 207 3.49 10.26 -7.51
C ALA A 207 4.03 8.82 -7.32
N ALA A 208 3.17 7.85 -7.01
CA ALA A 208 3.54 6.44 -6.94
C ALA A 208 4.01 5.90 -8.30
N TYR A 209 3.32 6.25 -9.38
CA TYR A 209 3.70 5.91 -10.76
C TYR A 209 5.08 6.48 -11.11
N GLN A 210 5.34 7.76 -10.82
CA GLN A 210 6.63 8.41 -11.09
C GLN A 210 7.80 7.80 -10.30
N LYS A 211 7.51 7.16 -9.16
CA LYS A 211 8.49 6.41 -8.36
C LYS A 211 8.62 4.94 -8.77
N ASP A 212 7.97 4.55 -9.85
CA ASP A 212 7.91 3.16 -10.35
C ASP A 212 7.32 2.14 -9.35
N PHE A 213 6.47 2.60 -8.43
CA PHE A 213 5.85 1.75 -7.41
C PHE A 213 4.64 0.95 -7.92
N LEU A 214 4.01 1.35 -9.04
CA LEU A 214 2.84 0.64 -9.55
C LEU A 214 3.27 -0.63 -10.29
N ASP A 215 2.70 -1.77 -9.92
CA ASP A 215 3.01 -3.09 -10.50
C ASP A 215 1.76 -3.96 -10.76
N LYS A 216 0.55 -3.39 -10.55
CA LYS A 216 -0.72 -4.07 -10.80
C LYS A 216 -1.53 -3.36 -11.87
N GLU A 217 -2.19 -4.15 -12.74
CA GLU A 217 -3.07 -3.62 -13.78
C GLU A 217 -4.15 -2.68 -13.22
N SER A 218 -4.74 -3.04 -12.08
CA SER A 218 -5.77 -2.23 -11.40
C SER A 218 -5.27 -0.84 -11.00
N GLU A 219 -4.00 -0.71 -10.61
CA GLU A 219 -3.39 0.56 -10.22
C GLU A 219 -3.19 1.48 -11.43
N TYR A 220 -2.71 0.93 -12.55
CA TYR A 220 -2.59 1.65 -13.82
C TYR A 220 -3.95 2.10 -14.35
N LEU A 221 -4.95 1.21 -14.32
CA LEU A 221 -6.30 1.53 -14.75
C LEU A 221 -6.96 2.60 -13.85
N ALA A 222 -6.76 2.52 -12.55
CA ALA A 222 -7.27 3.54 -11.61
C ALA A 222 -6.65 4.92 -11.90
N LEU A 223 -5.32 4.98 -12.07
CA LEU A 223 -4.65 6.24 -12.43
C LEU A 223 -5.13 6.78 -13.77
N THR A 224 -5.28 5.91 -14.77
CA THR A 224 -5.83 6.29 -16.09
C THR A 224 -7.21 6.91 -15.97
N GLN A 225 -8.12 6.28 -15.23
CA GLN A 225 -9.48 6.80 -15.03
C GLN A 225 -9.49 8.14 -14.31
N LEU A 226 -8.69 8.28 -13.24
CA LEU A 226 -8.56 9.54 -12.52
C LEU A 226 -7.98 10.65 -13.39
N LEU A 227 -7.01 10.36 -14.25
CA LEU A 227 -6.47 11.31 -15.22
C LEU A 227 -7.51 11.75 -16.23
N LEU A 228 -8.34 10.83 -16.75
CA LEU A 228 -9.44 11.16 -17.67
C LEU A 228 -10.50 12.03 -17.00
N LEU A 229 -10.90 11.70 -15.76
CA LEU A 229 -11.83 12.52 -14.96
C LEU A 229 -11.30 13.93 -14.75
N ASN A 230 -9.99 14.06 -14.54
CA ASN A 230 -9.32 15.36 -14.39
C ASN A 230 -8.87 16.00 -15.72
N LYS A 231 -9.46 15.58 -16.86
CA LYS A 231 -9.22 16.14 -18.19
C LYS A 231 -7.76 16.10 -18.66
N ASN A 232 -7.05 15.03 -18.31
CA ASN A 232 -5.67 14.77 -18.70
C ASN A 232 -5.54 13.52 -19.59
N PRO A 233 -6.20 13.47 -20.77
CA PRO A 233 -6.28 12.26 -21.58
C PRO A 233 -4.91 11.82 -22.15
N TYR A 234 -4.03 12.76 -22.46
CA TYR A 234 -2.69 12.44 -22.94
C TYR A 234 -1.91 11.61 -21.90
N TRP A 235 -1.87 12.08 -20.65
CA TRP A 235 -1.22 11.36 -19.57
C TRP A 235 -1.90 10.02 -19.24
N ALA A 236 -3.24 9.97 -19.39
CA ALA A 236 -3.98 8.71 -19.23
C ALA A 236 -3.52 7.66 -20.26
N ALA A 237 -3.31 8.05 -21.51
CA ALA A 237 -2.80 7.16 -22.54
C ALA A 237 -1.35 6.76 -22.30
N GLU A 238 -0.45 7.69 -21.95
CA GLU A 238 0.96 7.37 -21.65
C GLU A 238 1.08 6.36 -20.49
N VAL A 239 0.30 6.52 -19.42
CA VAL A 239 0.27 5.57 -18.30
C VAL A 239 -0.11 4.15 -18.77
N LEU A 240 -1.10 4.02 -19.67
CA LEU A 240 -1.46 2.70 -20.21
C LEU A 240 -0.36 2.12 -21.09
N VAL A 241 0.26 2.93 -21.95
CA VAL A 241 1.39 2.51 -22.81
C VAL A 241 2.55 2.02 -21.95
N ASP A 242 2.89 2.73 -20.89
CA ASP A 242 3.97 2.32 -20.01
C ASP A 242 3.63 1.03 -19.24
N GLY A 243 2.37 0.88 -18.81
CA GLY A 243 1.88 -0.36 -18.20
C GLY A 243 1.92 -1.56 -19.16
N GLN A 244 1.71 -1.33 -20.47
CA GLN A 244 1.87 -2.38 -21.50
C GLN A 244 3.33 -2.77 -21.75
N LYS A 245 4.27 -1.84 -21.54
CA LYS A 245 5.71 -2.10 -21.67
C LYS A 245 6.31 -2.70 -20.41
N LYS A 246 5.84 -2.32 -19.24
CA LYS A 246 6.35 -2.80 -17.95
C LYS A 246 6.00 -4.26 -17.75
N MET A 247 7.04 -5.08 -17.59
CA MET A 247 6.89 -6.52 -17.37
C MET A 247 6.96 -6.84 -15.87
N VAL A 248 6.12 -7.77 -15.43
CA VAL A 248 6.12 -8.31 -14.06
C VAL A 248 6.09 -9.83 -14.08
N THR A 249 6.73 -10.42 -13.07
CA THR A 249 6.65 -11.87 -12.84
C THR A 249 5.41 -12.16 -12.02
N ILE A 250 4.54 -13.02 -12.54
CA ILE A 250 3.39 -13.57 -11.82
C ILE A 250 3.58 -15.07 -11.62
N VAL A 251 3.13 -15.58 -10.47
CA VAL A 251 3.10 -17.02 -10.20
C VAL A 251 1.69 -17.53 -10.50
N ASP A 252 1.59 -18.49 -11.40
CA ASP A 252 0.31 -19.17 -11.67
C ASP A 252 -0.13 -19.97 -10.42
N GLU A 253 -1.28 -19.66 -9.87
CA GLU A 253 -1.73 -20.26 -8.60
C GLU A 253 -1.89 -21.78 -8.69
N LYS A 254 -2.22 -22.32 -9.88
CA LYS A 254 -2.47 -23.75 -10.11
C LYS A 254 -1.20 -24.51 -10.43
N THR A 255 -0.40 -23.98 -11.37
CA THR A 255 0.81 -24.69 -11.86
C THR A 255 2.06 -24.33 -11.05
N LYS A 256 2.03 -23.23 -10.25
CA LYS A 256 3.18 -22.66 -9.53
C LYS A 256 4.31 -22.20 -10.47
N GLU A 257 4.03 -22.12 -11.77
CA GLU A 257 5.00 -21.63 -12.75
C GLU A 257 5.09 -20.11 -12.73
N GLU A 258 6.28 -19.59 -12.86
CA GLU A 258 6.52 -18.16 -13.05
C GLU A 258 6.30 -17.77 -14.50
N LYS A 259 5.55 -16.71 -14.74
CA LYS A 259 5.31 -16.15 -16.08
C LYS A 259 5.59 -14.66 -16.06
N ILE A 260 6.36 -14.21 -17.05
CA ILE A 260 6.61 -12.77 -17.25
C ILE A 260 5.51 -12.25 -18.18
N VAL A 261 4.76 -11.27 -17.70
CA VAL A 261 3.63 -10.69 -18.43
C VAL A 261 3.65 -9.16 -18.31
N PRO A 262 3.08 -8.43 -19.30
CA PRO A 262 2.90 -7.00 -19.15
C PRO A 262 1.94 -6.69 -17.99
N VAL A 263 2.20 -5.60 -17.26
CA VAL A 263 1.33 -5.14 -16.18
C VAL A 263 -0.07 -4.86 -16.70
N VAL A 264 -0.18 -4.11 -17.80
CA VAL A 264 -1.44 -3.85 -18.51
C VAL A 264 -1.51 -4.74 -19.74
N LYS A 265 -2.47 -5.65 -19.76
CA LYS A 265 -2.63 -6.61 -20.86
C LYS A 265 -3.34 -5.97 -22.06
N ASP A 266 -3.04 -6.45 -23.27
CA ASP A 266 -3.71 -6.08 -24.52
C ASP A 266 -5.09 -6.75 -24.63
N THR A 267 -5.97 -6.48 -23.65
CA THR A 267 -7.38 -6.88 -23.72
C THR A 267 -8.16 -5.91 -24.59
N GLU A 268 -9.27 -6.35 -25.16
CA GLU A 268 -10.17 -5.47 -25.92
C GLU A 268 -10.56 -4.22 -25.10
N LYS A 269 -10.86 -4.40 -23.80
CA LYS A 269 -11.24 -3.32 -22.89
C LYS A 269 -10.11 -2.30 -22.72
N ASN A 270 -8.90 -2.77 -22.47
CA ASN A 270 -7.75 -1.90 -22.23
C ASN A 270 -7.31 -1.17 -23.51
N LEU A 271 -7.35 -1.85 -24.65
CA LEU A 271 -7.05 -1.23 -25.95
C LEU A 271 -8.09 -0.18 -26.33
N LYS A 272 -9.38 -0.43 -26.08
CA LYS A 272 -10.42 0.60 -26.27
C LYS A 272 -10.19 1.81 -25.37
N LEU A 273 -9.88 1.59 -24.09
CA LEU A 273 -9.58 2.68 -23.15
C LEU A 273 -8.38 3.51 -23.61
N LEU A 274 -7.32 2.85 -24.09
CA LEU A 274 -6.14 3.51 -24.63
C LEU A 274 -6.46 4.31 -25.91
N ALA A 275 -7.20 3.72 -26.84
CA ALA A 275 -7.62 4.41 -28.07
C ALA A 275 -8.51 5.63 -27.77
N ASP A 276 -9.45 5.49 -26.84
CA ASP A 276 -10.30 6.60 -26.39
C ASP A 276 -9.49 7.70 -25.71
N SER A 277 -8.49 7.34 -24.90
CA SER A 277 -7.58 8.30 -24.25
C SER A 277 -6.79 9.08 -25.29
N TRP A 278 -6.22 8.42 -26.31
CA TRP A 278 -5.51 9.09 -27.42
C TRP A 278 -6.46 9.99 -28.23
N ARG A 279 -7.66 9.50 -28.56
CA ARG A 279 -8.68 10.30 -29.27
C ARG A 279 -9.07 11.55 -28.49
N MET A 280 -9.30 11.43 -27.17
CA MET A 280 -9.59 12.59 -26.31
C MET A 280 -8.41 13.56 -26.20
N ALA A 281 -7.19 13.06 -26.35
CA ALA A 281 -5.96 13.85 -26.39
C ALA A 281 -5.72 14.49 -27.78
N GLN A 282 -6.60 14.25 -28.78
CA GLN A 282 -6.43 14.68 -30.19
C GLN A 282 -5.22 14.03 -30.88
N GLU A 283 -4.75 12.89 -30.37
CA GLU A 283 -3.62 12.12 -30.92
C GLU A 283 -4.16 10.97 -31.80
N ILE A 284 -4.83 11.33 -32.89
CA ILE A 284 -5.60 10.39 -33.72
C ILE A 284 -4.68 9.35 -34.38
N ASP A 285 -3.49 9.75 -34.82
CA ASP A 285 -2.50 8.83 -35.39
C ASP A 285 -2.04 7.72 -34.42
N LYS A 286 -2.08 7.99 -33.10
CA LYS A 286 -1.81 7.00 -32.06
C LYS A 286 -3.06 6.17 -31.74
N ALA A 287 -4.25 6.75 -31.85
CA ALA A 287 -5.50 6.05 -31.56
C ALA A 287 -5.83 4.97 -32.58
N ILE A 288 -5.63 5.24 -33.88
CA ILE A 288 -5.95 4.33 -34.99
C ILE A 288 -5.32 2.93 -34.81
N PRO A 289 -3.98 2.78 -34.69
CA PRO A 289 -3.36 1.46 -34.61
C PRO A 289 -3.76 0.68 -33.35
N VAL A 290 -4.09 1.38 -32.26
CA VAL A 290 -4.58 0.75 -31.02
C VAL A 290 -6.00 0.23 -31.23
N LEU A 291 -6.88 1.02 -31.86
CA LEU A 291 -8.24 0.62 -32.13
C LEU A 291 -8.32 -0.51 -33.18
N GLU A 292 -7.39 -0.56 -34.14
CA GLU A 292 -7.24 -1.68 -35.06
C GLU A 292 -6.94 -3.00 -34.31
N LYS A 293 -6.01 -2.96 -33.36
CA LYS A 293 -5.72 -4.13 -32.50
C LYS A 293 -6.97 -4.55 -31.72
N ALA A 294 -7.66 -3.59 -31.12
CA ALA A 294 -8.90 -3.85 -30.39
C ALA A 294 -9.97 -4.50 -31.29
N ALA A 295 -10.15 -4.00 -32.52
CA ALA A 295 -11.13 -4.52 -33.50
C ALA A 295 -10.82 -5.96 -33.95
N LYS A 296 -9.52 -6.31 -34.08
CA LYS A 296 -9.10 -7.66 -34.47
C LYS A 296 -9.47 -8.69 -33.39
N ILE A 297 -9.27 -8.38 -32.11
CA ILE A 297 -9.53 -9.30 -30.98
C ILE A 297 -10.97 -9.24 -30.46
N SER A 298 -11.72 -8.19 -30.78
CA SER A 298 -13.12 -8.02 -30.38
C SER A 298 -13.99 -9.17 -30.91
N LYS A 299 -15.00 -9.58 -30.15
CA LYS A 299 -15.99 -10.60 -30.55
C LYS A 299 -17.15 -10.01 -31.37
N ASP A 300 -17.24 -8.70 -31.47
CA ASP A 300 -18.28 -7.97 -32.22
C ASP A 300 -17.66 -6.96 -33.19
N GLY A 301 -18.49 -6.39 -34.02
CA GLY A 301 -18.10 -5.42 -35.05
C GLY A 301 -18.00 -3.97 -34.56
N GLN A 302 -18.35 -3.69 -33.29
CA GLN A 302 -18.45 -2.31 -32.79
C GLN A 302 -17.13 -1.56 -32.86
N SER A 303 -16.00 -2.22 -32.58
CA SER A 303 -14.67 -1.60 -32.63
C SER A 303 -14.27 -1.22 -34.07
N TYR A 304 -14.68 -2.01 -35.06
CA TYR A 304 -14.47 -1.66 -36.47
C TYR A 304 -15.32 -0.45 -36.93
N VAL A 305 -16.54 -0.32 -36.41
CA VAL A 305 -17.38 0.88 -36.66
C VAL A 305 -16.75 2.12 -36.03
N LEU A 306 -16.26 2.00 -34.81
CA LEU A 306 -15.55 3.11 -34.14
C LEU A 306 -14.28 3.50 -34.90
N LEU A 307 -13.52 2.52 -35.39
CA LEU A 307 -12.35 2.75 -36.23
C LEU A 307 -12.72 3.46 -37.55
N GLY A 308 -13.83 3.07 -38.18
CA GLY A 308 -14.33 3.74 -39.36
C GLY A 308 -14.69 5.22 -39.13
N ASN A 309 -15.35 5.48 -38.00
CA ASN A 309 -15.63 6.88 -37.60
C ASN A 309 -14.36 7.69 -37.36
N LEU A 310 -13.32 7.05 -36.81
CA LEU A 310 -12.03 7.69 -36.57
C LEU A 310 -11.30 8.00 -37.91
N TYR A 311 -11.37 7.08 -38.88
CA TYR A 311 -10.86 7.34 -40.23
C TYR A 311 -11.60 8.49 -40.93
N LEU A 312 -12.93 8.60 -40.75
CA LEU A 312 -13.69 9.74 -41.29
C LEU A 312 -13.24 11.07 -40.69
N SER A 313 -12.90 11.12 -39.42
CA SER A 313 -12.37 12.35 -38.80
C SER A 313 -11.02 12.80 -39.35
N GLU A 314 -10.33 11.91 -40.05
CA GLU A 314 -9.02 12.12 -40.70
C GLU A 314 -9.13 12.19 -42.25
N ASP A 315 -10.34 12.39 -42.78
CA ASP A 315 -10.64 12.41 -44.22
C ASP A 315 -10.19 11.14 -44.98
N LYS A 316 -9.98 10.02 -44.27
CA LYS A 316 -9.60 8.69 -44.80
C LYS A 316 -10.87 7.90 -45.15
N VAL A 317 -11.63 8.40 -46.13
CA VAL A 317 -12.98 7.90 -46.42
C VAL A 317 -13.00 6.45 -46.88
N THR A 318 -12.05 6.05 -47.72
CA THR A 318 -11.94 4.67 -48.22
C THR A 318 -11.71 3.67 -47.09
N GLU A 319 -10.74 3.96 -46.21
CA GLU A 319 -10.42 3.14 -45.03
C GLU A 319 -11.62 3.08 -44.05
N ALA A 320 -12.35 4.18 -43.94
CA ALA A 320 -13.56 4.24 -43.15
C ALA A 320 -14.66 3.30 -43.66
N VAL A 321 -14.93 3.32 -44.98
CA VAL A 321 -15.91 2.42 -45.63
C VAL A 321 -15.51 0.96 -45.39
N ASP A 322 -14.25 0.61 -45.63
CA ASP A 322 -13.75 -0.76 -45.42
C ASP A 322 -13.88 -1.21 -43.96
N SER A 323 -13.57 -0.31 -43.03
CA SER A 323 -13.66 -0.60 -41.61
C SER A 323 -15.10 -0.79 -41.16
N ILE A 324 -16.04 0.09 -41.55
CA ILE A 324 -17.44 -0.02 -41.20
C ILE A 324 -18.05 -1.31 -41.79
N LYS A 325 -17.71 -1.65 -43.04
CA LYS A 325 -18.15 -2.93 -43.66
C LYS A 325 -17.67 -4.14 -42.88
N LYS A 326 -16.37 -4.20 -42.50
CA LYS A 326 -15.85 -5.25 -41.63
C LYS A 326 -16.61 -5.35 -40.31
N GLY A 327 -17.01 -4.20 -39.75
CA GLY A 327 -17.82 -4.15 -38.53
C GLY A 327 -19.20 -4.75 -38.72
N LEU A 328 -19.88 -4.39 -39.81
CA LEU A 328 -21.21 -4.93 -40.15
C LEU A 328 -21.16 -6.43 -40.44
N ASP A 329 -20.14 -6.90 -41.18
CA ASP A 329 -19.94 -8.32 -41.49
C ASP A 329 -19.68 -9.17 -40.23
N LYS A 330 -18.90 -8.61 -39.26
CA LYS A 330 -18.63 -9.25 -37.97
C LYS A 330 -19.90 -9.33 -37.09
N GLY A 331 -20.81 -8.41 -37.27
CA GLY A 331 -22.08 -8.34 -36.58
C GLY A 331 -22.06 -7.83 -35.18
N LYS A 332 -23.21 -7.90 -34.49
CA LYS A 332 -23.42 -7.36 -33.12
C LYS A 332 -23.07 -5.88 -32.97
N VAL A 333 -23.33 -5.11 -34.00
CA VAL A 333 -23.13 -3.65 -34.02
C VAL A 333 -24.37 -2.97 -33.42
N LYS A 334 -24.12 -1.96 -32.58
CA LYS A 334 -25.19 -1.13 -32.00
C LYS A 334 -25.57 0.01 -32.94
N ASN A 335 -26.83 0.47 -32.82
CA ASN A 335 -27.35 1.62 -33.59
C ASN A 335 -27.14 1.46 -35.11
N LEU A 336 -27.55 0.32 -35.67
CA LEU A 336 -27.38 0.02 -37.10
C LEU A 336 -27.84 1.14 -38.03
N SER A 337 -28.95 1.80 -37.73
CA SER A 337 -29.45 2.96 -38.51
C SER A 337 -28.40 4.05 -38.64
N GLN A 338 -27.73 4.42 -37.52
CA GLN A 338 -26.68 5.42 -37.54
C GLN A 338 -25.45 4.94 -38.32
N VAL A 339 -25.10 3.67 -38.21
CA VAL A 339 -23.95 3.09 -38.93
C VAL A 339 -24.19 3.11 -40.43
N TYR A 340 -25.39 2.71 -40.90
CA TYR A 340 -25.74 2.79 -42.32
C TYR A 340 -25.86 4.21 -42.83
N LEU A 341 -26.32 5.16 -41.98
CA LEU A 341 -26.30 6.56 -42.31
C LEU A 341 -24.86 7.08 -42.57
N THR A 342 -23.95 6.78 -41.63
CA THR A 342 -22.54 7.14 -41.76
C THR A 342 -21.91 6.52 -42.99
N LEU A 343 -22.19 5.21 -43.23
CA LEU A 343 -21.66 4.51 -44.40
C LEU A 343 -22.22 5.12 -45.71
N GLY A 344 -23.48 5.52 -45.73
CA GLY A 344 -24.09 6.22 -46.86
C GLY A 344 -23.44 7.61 -47.12
N GLN A 345 -23.13 8.36 -46.08
CA GLN A 345 -22.39 9.62 -46.18
C GLN A 345 -20.97 9.38 -46.73
N ALA A 346 -20.24 8.38 -46.23
CA ALA A 346 -18.92 8.07 -46.74
C ALA A 346 -18.93 7.68 -48.22
N TYR A 347 -19.89 6.87 -48.67
CA TYR A 347 -20.03 6.57 -50.09
C TYR A 347 -20.41 7.80 -50.93
N PHE A 348 -21.20 8.70 -50.38
CA PHE A 348 -21.53 9.95 -51.06
C PHE A 348 -20.30 10.84 -51.28
N GLU A 349 -19.41 10.93 -50.30
CA GLU A 349 -18.13 11.63 -50.41
C GLU A 349 -17.20 11.01 -51.47
N LEU A 350 -17.21 9.66 -51.58
CA LEU A 350 -16.50 8.95 -52.64
C LEU A 350 -17.17 9.03 -54.03
N GLN A 351 -18.31 9.75 -54.14
CA GLN A 351 -19.11 9.83 -55.36
C GLN A 351 -19.72 8.50 -55.82
N GLU A 352 -19.78 7.51 -54.93
CA GLU A 352 -20.42 6.21 -55.13
C GLU A 352 -21.92 6.32 -54.82
N PHE A 353 -22.65 7.05 -55.62
CA PHE A 353 -24.03 7.47 -55.34
C PHE A 353 -25.05 6.34 -55.24
N ASP A 354 -24.84 5.20 -55.94
CA ASP A 354 -25.74 4.06 -55.86
C ASP A 354 -25.58 3.31 -54.51
N GLU A 355 -24.35 3.12 -54.04
CA GLU A 355 -24.13 2.59 -52.72
C GLU A 355 -24.58 3.54 -51.61
N ALA A 356 -24.32 4.85 -51.77
CA ALA A 356 -24.85 5.88 -50.86
C ALA A 356 -26.36 5.78 -50.69
N ARG A 357 -27.08 5.76 -51.80
CA ARG A 357 -28.56 5.66 -51.81
C ARG A 357 -29.07 4.37 -51.16
N LYS A 358 -28.41 3.24 -51.43
CA LYS A 358 -28.73 1.92 -50.82
C LYS A 358 -28.59 1.99 -49.30
N ASN A 359 -27.47 2.51 -48.77
CA ASN A 359 -27.22 2.59 -47.34
C ASN A 359 -28.17 3.58 -46.64
N PHE A 360 -28.49 4.72 -47.24
CA PHE A 360 -29.50 5.66 -46.74
C PHE A 360 -30.89 5.01 -46.65
N ARG A 361 -31.27 4.19 -47.64
CA ARG A 361 -32.55 3.48 -47.57
C ARG A 361 -32.59 2.43 -46.46
N ILE A 362 -31.47 1.76 -46.15
CA ILE A 362 -31.37 0.86 -45.03
C ILE A 362 -31.50 1.61 -43.71
N ALA A 363 -30.77 2.70 -43.56
CA ALA A 363 -30.84 3.59 -42.40
C ALA A 363 -32.26 4.09 -42.09
N ALA A 364 -33.01 4.48 -43.16
CA ALA A 364 -34.37 4.97 -43.03
C ALA A 364 -35.42 3.92 -42.67
N ARG A 365 -35.14 2.61 -42.91
CA ARG A 365 -36.06 1.52 -42.60
C ARG A 365 -36.00 1.06 -41.14
N ASP A 366 -35.00 1.43 -40.41
CA ASP A 366 -34.87 1.07 -39.01
C ASP A 366 -35.90 1.81 -38.16
N LYS A 367 -36.98 1.16 -37.83
CA LYS A 367 -38.13 1.71 -37.09
C LYS A 367 -37.90 1.79 -35.58
N THR A 368 -36.71 1.54 -35.09
CA THR A 368 -36.42 1.48 -33.64
C THR A 368 -36.31 2.84 -32.94
N LYS A 369 -36.53 3.94 -33.68
CA LYS A 369 -36.62 5.30 -33.10
C LYS A 369 -37.91 5.98 -33.55
N LYS A 370 -38.98 5.78 -32.84
CA LYS A 370 -40.06 6.72 -32.65
C LYS A 370 -40.18 7.10 -31.19
#